data_38ec7997f0e83817c1ac967a2d1df3e9
#
_entry.id   38ec7997f0e83817c1ac967a2d1df3e9
#
_cell.length_a   1.000
_cell.length_b   1.000
_cell.length_c   1.000
_cell.angle_alpha   90.00
_cell.angle_beta   90.00
_cell.angle_gamma   90.00
#
_symmetry.space_group_name_H-M   'P 1'
#
loop_
_entity.id
_entity.type
_entity.pdbx_description
1 polymer ?
#
loop_
_entity_poly.entity_id
_entity_poly.type
_entity_poly.pdbx_seq_one_letter_code
_entity_poly.pdbx_strand_id
1 'polypeptide(L)'
;MLINHQQPHIPAYIAIILVEWALSKGFSQQQLAGCLALDSLQLLYADNYRLAAEDYENLLNLLYGQGYVDLGLMIGTQVNVSSYGVLGHAMLSAPTVGEAIKYGLDYYRLTSSFMSLESLEQTEHFIIRAQLDYPLPALAQFAPEELICGFTHVARQLMGEDFSPLFVHFIGQQPSYHQALQDYLRCPIYYQQADCQFSMDKRLLSLPLKTANALTAKQLLILCQQLLAEQQHHVLRVDEIVLRVQQELRASPNYWPSMPEVAKRLAMSERTLRRKLQAAQTDFQEQVEQVRQQLAKQLLANKRVTVEQAAAVLGYSEAASFRRAFHRWMGVSPQGYRQG
;
A
#
# COMPACT_ATOMS: atom_id res chain seq x y z
N MET A 1 4.47 -15.13 -1.72
CA MET A 1 4.12 -14.52 -3.02
C MET A 1 4.70 -13.12 -2.99
N LEU A 2 5.64 -12.75 -3.87
CA LEU A 2 6.19 -11.39 -3.87
C LEU A 2 5.09 -10.45 -4.37
N ILE A 3 4.57 -9.60 -3.48
CA ILE A 3 3.58 -8.59 -3.81
C ILE A 3 4.24 -7.59 -4.76
N ASN A 4 3.62 -7.33 -5.90
CA ASN A 4 4.16 -6.38 -6.87
C ASN A 4 3.92 -4.96 -6.36
N HIS A 5 4.98 -4.24 -6.01
CA HIS A 5 4.94 -2.88 -5.45
C HIS A 5 4.34 -1.83 -6.41
N GLN A 6 4.25 -2.15 -7.70
CA GLN A 6 3.76 -1.27 -8.76
C GLN A 6 2.28 -1.45 -9.08
N GLN A 7 1.62 -2.44 -8.47
CA GLN A 7 0.19 -2.64 -8.69
C GLN A 7 -0.64 -1.86 -7.67
N PRO A 8 -1.74 -1.21 -8.10
CA PRO A 8 -2.60 -0.44 -7.19
C PRO A 8 -3.45 -1.38 -6.33
N HIS A 9 -3.03 -1.60 -5.11
CA HIS A 9 -3.73 -2.45 -4.13
C HIS A 9 -4.16 -1.71 -2.88
N ILE A 10 -3.53 -0.55 -2.60
CA ILE A 10 -3.67 0.17 -1.35
C ILE A 10 -4.79 1.18 -1.49
N PRO A 11 -5.83 1.15 -0.64
CA PRO A 11 -6.87 2.17 -0.64
C PRO A 11 -6.29 3.58 -0.52
N ALA A 12 -6.86 4.55 -1.24
CA ALA A 12 -6.34 5.91 -1.30
C ALA A 12 -6.53 6.72 0.01
N TYR A 13 -7.21 6.16 1.01
CA TYR A 13 -7.58 6.84 2.25
C TYR A 13 -6.42 7.62 2.91
N ILE A 14 -5.29 6.95 3.16
CA ILE A 14 -4.12 7.59 3.78
C ILE A 14 -3.50 8.64 2.83
N ALA A 15 -3.48 8.36 1.51
CA ALA A 15 -3.00 9.34 0.53
C ALA A 15 -3.87 10.61 0.52
N ILE A 16 -5.18 10.48 0.67
CA ILE A 16 -6.09 11.64 0.77
C ILE A 16 -5.70 12.50 1.97
N ILE A 17 -5.52 11.91 3.15
CA ILE A 17 -5.11 12.64 4.36
C ILE A 17 -3.75 13.33 4.15
N LEU A 18 -2.77 12.60 3.60
CA LEU A 18 -1.44 13.15 3.31
C LEU A 18 -1.50 14.31 2.31
N VAL A 19 -2.29 14.17 1.24
CA VAL A 19 -2.47 15.20 0.21
C VAL A 19 -3.17 16.42 0.76
N GLU A 20 -4.27 16.27 1.48
CA GLU A 20 -4.99 17.40 2.10
C GLU A 20 -4.11 18.14 3.10
N TRP A 21 -3.37 17.40 3.91
CA TRP A 21 -2.40 17.98 4.80
C TRP A 21 -1.28 18.72 4.05
N ALA A 22 -0.69 18.14 3.01
CA ALA A 22 0.36 18.76 2.20
C ALA A 22 -0.14 20.05 1.51
N LEU A 23 -1.37 20.03 0.97
CA LEU A 23 -2.01 21.24 0.42
C LEU A 23 -2.13 22.35 1.48
N SER A 24 -2.49 22.01 2.72
CA SER A 24 -2.56 22.96 3.83
C SER A 24 -1.20 23.56 4.20
N LYS A 25 -0.10 22.87 3.87
CA LYS A 25 1.30 23.32 4.05
C LYS A 25 1.85 24.10 2.85
N GLY A 26 1.04 24.30 1.81
CA GLY A 26 1.41 25.10 0.65
C GLY A 26 2.02 24.33 -0.53
N PHE A 27 1.98 22.98 -0.52
CA PHE A 27 2.35 22.20 -1.69
C PHE A 27 1.35 22.45 -2.83
N SER A 28 1.83 22.50 -4.07
CA SER A 28 0.95 22.69 -5.21
C SER A 28 0.25 21.37 -5.61
N GLN A 29 -0.99 21.49 -6.12
CA GLN A 29 -1.73 20.34 -6.66
C GLN A 29 -0.94 19.60 -7.74
N GLN A 30 -0.22 20.34 -8.59
CA GLN A 30 0.58 19.77 -9.67
C GLN A 30 1.75 18.93 -9.17
N GLN A 31 2.44 19.38 -8.11
CA GLN A 31 3.52 18.60 -7.49
C GLN A 31 3.00 17.28 -6.91
N LEU A 32 1.91 17.33 -6.16
CA LEU A 32 1.33 16.16 -5.51
C LEU A 32 0.74 15.17 -6.51
N ALA A 33 0.02 15.67 -7.53
CA ALA A 33 -0.48 14.83 -8.61
C ALA A 33 0.66 14.16 -9.40
N GLY A 34 1.74 14.90 -9.67
CA GLY A 34 2.93 14.36 -10.34
C GLY A 34 3.62 13.23 -9.57
N CYS A 35 3.71 13.35 -8.24
CA CYS A 35 4.28 12.28 -7.38
C CYS A 35 3.45 11.00 -7.40
N LEU A 36 2.14 11.13 -7.51
CA LEU A 36 1.18 10.03 -7.54
C LEU A 36 0.89 9.52 -8.95
N ALA A 37 1.61 10.02 -9.96
CA ALA A 37 1.38 9.74 -11.39
C ALA A 37 -0.09 9.95 -11.83
N LEU A 38 -0.75 10.99 -11.28
CA LEU A 38 -2.14 11.32 -11.53
C LEU A 38 -2.27 12.53 -12.44
N ASP A 39 -3.26 12.50 -13.35
CA ASP A 39 -3.65 13.68 -14.14
C ASP A 39 -4.34 14.74 -13.25
N SER A 40 -5.02 14.32 -12.20
CA SER A 40 -5.71 15.19 -11.25
C SER A 40 -5.85 14.51 -9.88
N LEU A 41 -5.66 15.28 -8.78
CA LEU A 41 -5.89 14.80 -7.41
C LEU A 41 -7.35 14.41 -7.15
N GLN A 42 -8.31 14.87 -7.97
CA GLN A 42 -9.71 14.48 -7.84
C GLN A 42 -9.93 12.98 -8.05
N LEU A 43 -9.02 12.30 -8.75
CA LEU A 43 -9.08 10.84 -8.96
C LEU A 43 -8.96 10.07 -7.63
N LEU A 44 -8.26 10.62 -6.62
CA LEU A 44 -8.15 9.99 -5.30
C LEU A 44 -9.50 9.80 -4.61
N TYR A 45 -10.47 10.67 -4.93
CA TYR A 45 -11.81 10.65 -4.33
C TYR A 45 -12.82 9.79 -5.11
N ALA A 46 -12.36 9.13 -6.18
CA ALA A 46 -13.22 8.20 -6.92
C ALA A 46 -13.48 6.93 -6.07
N ASP A 47 -14.67 6.36 -6.24
CA ASP A 47 -15.07 5.15 -5.51
C ASP A 47 -14.04 4.03 -5.66
N ASN A 48 -13.60 3.48 -4.54
CA ASN A 48 -12.63 2.39 -4.47
C ASN A 48 -11.28 2.66 -5.17
N TYR A 49 -10.87 3.94 -5.27
CA TYR A 49 -9.58 4.28 -5.86
C TYR A 49 -8.41 3.69 -5.04
N ARG A 50 -7.41 3.19 -5.75
CA ARG A 50 -6.26 2.51 -5.14
C ARG A 50 -4.97 3.02 -5.75
N LEU A 51 -3.93 3.03 -4.95
CA LEU A 51 -2.58 3.42 -5.30
C LEU A 51 -1.63 2.23 -5.18
N ALA A 52 -0.55 2.28 -5.92
CA ALA A 52 0.57 1.37 -5.73
C ALA A 52 1.40 1.78 -4.50
N ALA A 53 2.14 0.85 -3.93
CA ALA A 53 3.06 1.16 -2.82
C ALA A 53 4.14 2.17 -3.26
N GLU A 54 4.57 2.14 -4.52
CA GLU A 54 5.52 3.11 -5.09
C GLU A 54 4.96 4.53 -5.14
N ASP A 55 3.66 4.72 -5.36
CA ASP A 55 3.04 6.05 -5.35
C ASP A 55 3.09 6.67 -3.95
N TYR A 56 2.79 5.86 -2.92
CA TYR A 56 2.96 6.28 -1.52
C TYR A 56 4.42 6.57 -1.19
N GLU A 57 5.35 5.72 -1.63
CA GLU A 57 6.78 5.93 -1.44
C GLU A 57 7.25 7.26 -2.05
N ASN A 58 6.79 7.59 -3.27
CA ASN A 58 7.11 8.85 -3.94
C ASN A 58 6.55 10.05 -3.19
N LEU A 59 5.28 9.98 -2.73
CA LEU A 59 4.65 11.04 -1.95
C LEU A 59 5.40 11.27 -0.62
N LEU A 60 5.71 10.20 0.11
CA LEU A 60 6.45 10.28 1.38
C LEU A 60 7.85 10.85 1.18
N ASN A 61 8.57 10.41 0.13
CA ASN A 61 9.90 10.94 -0.19
C ASN A 61 9.86 12.45 -0.51
N LEU A 62 8.82 12.92 -1.22
CA LEU A 62 8.63 14.35 -1.44
C LEU A 62 8.49 15.11 -0.10
N LEU A 63 7.66 14.61 0.81
CA LEU A 63 7.37 15.26 2.09
C LEU A 63 8.58 15.20 3.04
N TYR A 64 9.25 14.05 3.14
CA TYR A 64 10.49 13.90 3.91
C TYR A 64 11.60 14.80 3.38
N GLY A 65 11.72 14.95 2.05
CA GLY A 65 12.68 15.85 1.41
C GLY A 65 12.47 17.33 1.74
N GLN A 66 11.28 17.71 2.19
CA GLN A 66 10.97 19.06 2.69
C GLN A 66 11.15 19.22 4.22
N GLY A 67 11.67 18.18 4.89
CA GLY A 67 11.98 18.22 6.32
C GLY A 67 10.84 17.78 7.24
N TYR A 68 9.74 17.28 6.72
CA TYR A 68 8.64 16.71 7.54
C TYR A 68 8.99 15.27 7.92
N VAL A 69 9.64 15.09 9.06
CA VAL A 69 10.21 13.77 9.46
C VAL A 69 9.28 12.89 10.29
N ASP A 70 8.26 13.48 10.91
CA ASP A 70 7.31 12.86 11.86
C ASP A 70 5.94 12.54 11.24
N LEU A 71 5.92 12.26 9.95
CA LEU A 71 4.68 12.05 9.18
C LEU A 71 3.80 10.94 9.75
N GLY A 72 4.39 9.82 10.19
CA GLY A 72 3.65 8.71 10.76
C GLY A 72 2.90 9.11 12.05
N LEU A 73 3.57 9.79 12.97
CA LEU A 73 2.95 10.35 14.17
C LEU A 73 1.84 11.33 13.82
N MET A 74 2.15 12.27 12.94
CA MET A 74 1.22 13.35 12.59
C MET A 74 -0.05 12.82 11.91
N ILE A 75 0.07 11.94 10.94
CA ILE A 75 -1.07 11.36 10.22
C ILE A 75 -1.84 10.39 11.12
N GLY A 76 -1.16 9.51 11.85
CA GLY A 76 -1.80 8.57 12.77
C GLY A 76 -2.68 9.25 13.82
N THR A 77 -2.27 10.44 14.30
CA THR A 77 -3.07 11.23 15.25
C THR A 77 -4.32 11.88 14.66
N GLN A 78 -4.45 11.91 13.33
CA GLN A 78 -5.62 12.45 12.63
C GLN A 78 -6.62 11.37 12.18
N VAL A 79 -6.25 10.10 12.31
CA VAL A 79 -7.10 8.98 11.93
C VAL A 79 -8.32 8.91 12.85
N ASN A 80 -9.50 9.16 12.32
CA ASN A 80 -10.75 9.03 13.07
C ASN A 80 -11.39 7.67 12.78
N VAL A 81 -11.97 7.01 13.81
CA VAL A 81 -12.61 5.70 13.61
C VAL A 81 -13.74 5.76 12.57
N SER A 82 -14.50 6.86 12.52
CA SER A 82 -15.56 7.08 11.52
C SER A 82 -15.02 7.22 10.10
N SER A 83 -13.77 7.63 9.93
CA SER A 83 -13.12 7.76 8.62
C SER A 83 -12.82 6.41 7.97
N TYR A 84 -12.86 5.32 8.74
CA TYR A 84 -12.82 3.96 8.19
C TYR A 84 -14.16 3.52 7.54
N GLY A 85 -15.09 4.46 7.35
CA GLY A 85 -16.38 4.21 6.67
C GLY A 85 -17.17 3.12 7.35
N VAL A 86 -17.64 2.14 6.56
CA VAL A 86 -18.47 1.02 7.06
C VAL A 86 -17.81 0.27 8.21
N LEU A 87 -16.49 0.01 8.11
CA LEU A 87 -15.74 -0.68 9.16
C LEU A 87 -15.70 0.13 10.45
N GLY A 88 -15.41 1.42 10.38
CA GLY A 88 -15.38 2.29 11.56
C GLY A 88 -16.73 2.34 12.28
N HIS A 89 -17.82 2.42 11.53
CA HIS A 89 -19.16 2.37 12.12
C HIS A 89 -19.51 1.00 12.72
N ALA A 90 -19.01 -0.10 12.12
CA ALA A 90 -19.15 -1.43 12.72
C ALA A 90 -18.37 -1.53 14.05
N MET A 91 -17.13 -1.02 14.10
CA MET A 91 -16.33 -0.95 15.33
C MET A 91 -17.03 -0.13 16.44
N LEU A 92 -17.54 1.06 16.10
CA LEU A 92 -18.30 1.90 17.05
C LEU A 92 -19.56 1.22 17.57
N SER A 93 -20.18 0.35 16.78
CA SER A 93 -21.42 -0.35 17.15
C SER A 93 -21.15 -1.69 17.85
N ALA A 94 -19.90 -2.10 17.99
CA ALA A 94 -19.54 -3.37 18.63
C ALA A 94 -19.98 -3.41 20.10
N PRO A 95 -20.36 -4.59 20.64
CA PRO A 95 -20.72 -4.76 22.04
C PRO A 95 -19.58 -4.43 23.01
N THR A 96 -18.36 -4.84 22.68
CA THR A 96 -17.16 -4.66 23.51
C THR A 96 -15.98 -4.13 22.74
N VAL A 97 -14.97 -3.65 23.43
CA VAL A 97 -13.67 -3.25 22.86
C VAL A 97 -13.04 -4.41 22.11
N GLY A 98 -13.06 -5.62 22.65
CA GLY A 98 -12.50 -6.80 22.01
C GLY A 98 -13.15 -7.13 20.67
N GLU A 99 -14.49 -7.03 20.60
CA GLU A 99 -15.18 -7.21 19.33
C GLU A 99 -14.91 -6.08 18.33
N ALA A 100 -14.80 -4.83 18.80
CA ALA A 100 -14.39 -3.72 17.93
C ALA A 100 -13.01 -3.94 17.33
N ILE A 101 -12.03 -4.37 18.14
CA ILE A 101 -10.68 -4.71 17.69
C ILE A 101 -10.73 -5.89 16.70
N LYS A 102 -11.50 -6.94 17.00
CA LYS A 102 -11.67 -8.07 16.10
C LYS A 102 -12.20 -7.64 14.73
N TYR A 103 -13.23 -6.78 14.70
CA TYR A 103 -13.76 -6.24 13.45
C TYR A 103 -12.67 -5.44 12.70
N GLY A 104 -11.93 -4.60 13.42
CA GLY A 104 -10.81 -3.85 12.86
C GLY A 104 -9.77 -4.74 12.21
N LEU A 105 -9.37 -5.84 12.87
CA LEU A 105 -8.38 -6.79 12.36
C LEU A 105 -8.91 -7.63 11.19
N ASP A 106 -10.14 -8.18 11.32
CA ASP A 106 -10.74 -9.03 10.29
C ASP A 106 -10.95 -8.30 8.94
N TYR A 107 -11.22 -6.99 9.01
CA TYR A 107 -11.50 -6.15 7.84
C TYR A 107 -10.47 -5.04 7.61
N TYR A 108 -9.29 -5.12 8.22
CA TYR A 108 -8.23 -4.12 8.11
C TYR A 108 -7.89 -3.73 6.67
N ARG A 109 -7.90 -4.72 5.77
CA ARG A 109 -7.60 -4.52 4.34
C ARG A 109 -8.60 -3.63 3.59
N LEU A 110 -9.76 -3.31 4.18
CA LEU A 110 -10.69 -2.33 3.60
C LEU A 110 -10.17 -0.88 3.75
N THR A 111 -9.33 -0.61 4.75
CA THR A 111 -8.87 0.74 5.10
C THR A 111 -7.41 0.98 4.84
N SER A 112 -6.58 -0.04 5.01
CA SER A 112 -5.14 0.03 4.78
C SER A 112 -4.61 -1.33 4.32
N SER A 113 -3.48 -1.32 3.63
CA SER A 113 -2.81 -2.53 3.14
C SER A 113 -1.29 -2.41 3.22
N PHE A 114 -0.74 -1.50 4.05
CA PHE A 114 0.71 -1.39 4.23
C PHE A 114 1.29 -2.50 5.09
N MET A 115 0.49 -2.99 6.03
CA MET A 115 0.93 -3.92 7.06
C MET A 115 0.02 -5.14 7.09
N SER A 116 0.58 -6.31 7.33
CA SER A 116 -0.15 -7.50 7.75
C SER A 116 -0.21 -7.54 9.27
N LEU A 117 -1.40 -7.85 9.80
CA LEU A 117 -1.66 -7.81 11.24
C LEU A 117 -1.95 -9.22 11.77
N GLU A 118 -1.41 -9.51 12.96
CA GLU A 118 -1.67 -10.71 13.73
C GLU A 118 -1.96 -10.34 15.19
N SER A 119 -2.96 -10.97 15.81
CA SER A 119 -3.24 -10.78 17.24
C SER A 119 -2.73 -11.96 18.04
N LEU A 120 -2.14 -11.65 19.19
CA LEU A 120 -1.63 -12.62 20.16
C LEU A 120 -2.24 -12.33 21.54
N GLU A 121 -2.90 -13.33 22.12
CA GLU A 121 -3.37 -13.24 23.49
C GLU A 121 -2.40 -13.92 24.44
N GLN A 122 -1.93 -13.19 25.43
CA GLN A 122 -1.14 -13.67 26.56
C GLN A 122 -1.98 -13.61 27.85
N THR A 123 -1.40 -14.01 29.00
CA THR A 123 -2.10 -14.05 30.28
C THR A 123 -2.71 -12.70 30.64
N GLU A 124 -1.93 -11.63 30.54
CA GLU A 124 -2.35 -10.27 30.93
C GLU A 124 -2.36 -9.29 29.75
N HIS A 125 -1.73 -9.63 28.65
CA HIS A 125 -1.52 -8.75 27.49
C HIS A 125 -2.29 -9.24 26.27
N PHE A 126 -2.89 -8.30 25.55
CA PHE A 126 -3.31 -8.46 24.17
C PHE A 126 -2.34 -7.68 23.28
N ILE A 127 -1.76 -8.35 22.32
CA ILE A 127 -0.73 -7.78 21.45
C ILE A 127 -1.22 -7.84 20.00
N ILE A 128 -1.14 -6.73 19.28
CA ILE A 128 -1.23 -6.70 17.84
C ILE A 128 0.19 -6.60 17.29
N ARG A 129 0.60 -7.63 16.55
CA ARG A 129 1.85 -7.66 15.82
C ARG A 129 1.60 -7.22 14.39
N ALA A 130 2.48 -6.39 13.86
CA ALA A 130 2.38 -5.88 12.51
C ALA A 130 3.68 -6.12 11.74
N GLN A 131 3.54 -6.53 10.48
CA GLN A 131 4.64 -6.74 9.56
C GLN A 131 4.41 -5.91 8.30
N LEU A 132 5.45 -5.22 7.83
CA LEU A 132 5.38 -4.41 6.62
C LEU A 132 5.31 -5.31 5.37
N ASP A 133 4.27 -5.11 4.56
CA ASP A 133 4.06 -5.89 3.33
C ASP A 133 4.92 -5.37 2.16
N TYR A 134 5.34 -4.10 2.22
CA TYR A 134 6.11 -3.43 1.19
C TYR A 134 7.39 -2.82 1.79
N PRO A 135 8.55 -3.48 1.65
CA PRO A 135 9.80 -3.03 2.28
C PRO A 135 10.45 -1.86 1.49
N LEU A 136 9.69 -0.79 1.26
CA LEU A 136 10.15 0.46 0.67
C LEU A 136 10.62 1.40 1.80
N PRO A 137 11.74 2.15 1.61
CA PRO A 137 12.39 2.88 2.71
C PRO A 137 11.50 3.91 3.41
N ALA A 138 10.80 4.76 2.65
CA ALA A 138 9.93 5.79 3.24
C ALA A 138 8.68 5.18 3.90
N LEU A 139 8.08 4.14 3.29
CA LEU A 139 7.00 3.37 3.89
C LEU A 139 7.43 2.63 5.15
N ALA A 140 8.65 2.09 5.20
CA ALA A 140 9.18 1.40 6.37
C ALA A 140 9.36 2.34 7.58
N GLN A 141 9.59 3.62 7.34
CA GLN A 141 9.58 4.64 8.39
C GLN A 141 8.16 5.06 8.77
N PHE A 142 7.31 5.32 7.79
CA PHE A 142 5.97 5.88 7.95
C PHE A 142 4.96 4.91 8.55
N ALA A 143 4.80 3.72 7.94
CA ALA A 143 3.67 2.84 8.20
C ALA A 143 3.60 2.28 9.63
N PRO A 144 4.71 1.89 10.29
CA PRO A 144 4.66 1.46 11.69
C PRO A 144 4.22 2.55 12.66
N GLU A 145 4.66 3.79 12.45
CA GLU A 145 4.31 4.91 13.31
C GLU A 145 2.86 5.34 13.08
N GLU A 146 2.42 5.44 11.82
CA GLU A 146 1.04 5.74 11.46
C GLU A 146 0.08 4.72 12.08
N LEU A 147 0.40 3.42 11.95
CA LEU A 147 -0.41 2.34 12.51
C LEU A 147 -0.54 2.44 14.03
N ILE A 148 0.58 2.53 14.76
CA ILE A 148 0.59 2.55 16.22
C ILE A 148 -0.07 3.83 16.76
N CYS A 149 0.22 4.98 16.19
CA CYS A 149 -0.41 6.24 16.56
C CYS A 149 -1.91 6.23 16.24
N GLY A 150 -2.30 5.70 15.07
CA GLY A 150 -3.68 5.54 14.66
C GLY A 150 -4.46 4.58 15.57
N PHE A 151 -3.88 3.43 15.93
CA PHE A 151 -4.49 2.50 16.88
C PHE A 151 -4.66 3.14 18.26
N THR A 152 -3.67 3.88 18.73
CA THR A 152 -3.77 4.62 20.00
C THR A 152 -4.89 5.66 19.94
N HIS A 153 -4.99 6.40 18.81
CA HIS A 153 -6.03 7.41 18.63
C HIS A 153 -7.44 6.79 18.60
N VAL A 154 -7.64 5.73 17.81
CA VAL A 154 -8.90 5.00 17.73
C VAL A 154 -9.27 4.39 19.09
N ALA A 155 -8.30 3.83 19.81
CA ALA A 155 -8.52 3.28 21.15
C ALA A 155 -9.00 4.37 22.14
N ARG A 156 -8.44 5.58 22.08
CA ARG A 156 -8.91 6.73 22.87
C ARG A 156 -10.33 7.15 22.50
N GLN A 157 -10.68 7.13 21.23
CA GLN A 157 -12.06 7.42 20.80
C GLN A 157 -13.08 6.38 21.33
N LEU A 158 -12.67 5.12 21.44
CA LEU A 158 -13.54 4.03 21.92
C LEU A 158 -13.62 3.95 23.44
N MET A 159 -12.51 4.18 24.16
CA MET A 159 -12.38 3.93 25.60
C MET A 159 -12.19 5.20 26.43
N GLY A 160 -11.80 6.31 25.83
CA GLY A 160 -11.52 7.58 26.48
C GLY A 160 -10.06 8.01 26.37
N GLU A 161 -9.82 9.30 26.55
CA GLU A 161 -8.51 9.96 26.36
C GLU A 161 -7.40 9.47 27.33
N ASP A 162 -7.78 8.82 28.42
CA ASP A 162 -6.81 8.29 29.39
C ASP A 162 -6.14 7.00 28.93
N PHE A 163 -6.64 6.41 27.83
CA PHE A 163 -6.02 5.19 27.29
C PHE A 163 -4.58 5.44 26.84
N SER A 164 -3.70 4.50 27.20
CA SER A 164 -2.35 4.38 26.65
C SER A 164 -2.02 2.89 26.44
N PRO A 165 -1.21 2.57 25.41
CA PRO A 165 -0.65 1.22 25.30
C PRO A 165 0.16 0.84 26.53
N LEU A 166 0.33 -0.46 26.79
CA LEU A 166 1.28 -0.92 27.83
C LEU A 166 2.73 -0.72 27.40
N PHE A 167 3.00 -1.02 26.14
CA PHE A 167 4.27 -0.76 25.46
C PHE A 167 4.07 -0.84 23.94
N VAL A 168 5.02 -0.29 23.20
CA VAL A 168 5.08 -0.43 21.74
C VAL A 168 6.47 -0.82 21.28
N HIS A 169 6.56 -1.60 20.20
CA HIS A 169 7.80 -2.00 19.55
C HIS A 169 7.89 -1.42 18.15
N PHE A 170 9.05 -0.88 17.77
CA PHE A 170 9.39 -0.47 16.42
C PHE A 170 10.64 -1.21 15.95
N ILE A 171 10.64 -1.60 14.68
CA ILE A 171 11.79 -2.26 14.03
C ILE A 171 12.94 -1.25 13.82
N GLY A 172 12.59 0.01 13.48
CA GLY A 172 13.54 1.07 13.16
C GLY A 172 14.36 1.57 14.35
N GLN A 173 15.28 2.47 14.05
CA GLN A 173 16.05 3.20 15.07
C GLN A 173 15.19 4.29 15.70
N GLN A 174 15.61 4.73 16.89
CA GLN A 174 14.97 5.86 17.59
C GLN A 174 15.08 7.13 16.74
N PRO A 175 13.94 7.78 16.38
CA PRO A 175 13.96 8.99 15.59
C PRO A 175 14.32 10.21 16.42
N SER A 176 14.73 11.30 15.77
CA SER A 176 15.07 12.56 16.45
C SER A 176 13.88 13.17 17.20
N TYR A 177 12.64 12.91 16.75
CA TYR A 177 11.39 13.36 17.38
C TYR A 177 10.80 12.33 18.38
N HIS A 178 11.62 11.41 18.90
CA HIS A 178 11.19 10.41 19.89
C HIS A 178 10.39 11.00 21.06
N GLN A 179 10.75 12.19 21.55
CA GLN A 179 10.04 12.80 22.66
C GLN A 179 8.57 13.09 22.30
N ALA A 180 8.27 13.54 21.08
CA ALA A 180 6.90 13.75 20.64
C ALA A 180 6.10 12.43 20.56
N LEU A 181 6.73 11.33 20.11
CA LEU A 181 6.12 9.99 20.17
C LEU A 181 5.85 9.54 21.60
N GLN A 182 6.81 9.76 22.52
CA GLN A 182 6.70 9.41 23.94
C GLN A 182 5.55 10.18 24.61
N ASP A 183 5.46 11.48 24.34
CA ASP A 183 4.42 12.37 24.90
C ASP A 183 3.03 11.97 24.39
N TYR A 184 2.95 11.57 23.12
CA TYR A 184 1.69 11.12 22.51
C TYR A 184 1.28 9.73 23.02
N LEU A 185 2.16 8.74 22.94
CA LEU A 185 1.83 7.35 23.28
C LEU A 185 1.68 7.12 24.77
N ARG A 186 2.44 7.85 25.59
CA ARG A 186 2.43 7.79 27.07
C ARG A 186 2.70 6.37 27.60
N CYS A 187 3.60 5.63 26.93
CA CYS A 187 4.00 4.28 27.29
C CYS A 187 5.47 4.03 26.96
N PRO A 188 6.12 2.96 27.48
CA PRO A 188 7.44 2.55 27.04
C PRO A 188 7.49 2.27 25.54
N ILE A 189 8.51 2.81 24.84
CA ILE A 189 8.77 2.61 23.43
C ILE A 189 10.09 1.88 23.26
N TYR A 190 10.08 0.74 22.58
CA TYR A 190 11.26 -0.06 22.31
C TYR A 190 11.58 -0.03 20.81
N TYR A 191 12.79 0.39 20.47
CA TYR A 191 13.30 0.44 19.09
C TYR A 191 14.19 -0.75 18.78
N GLN A 192 14.49 -0.97 17.51
CA GLN A 192 15.34 -2.06 17.01
C GLN A 192 14.84 -3.44 17.43
N GLN A 193 13.52 -3.61 17.46
CA GLN A 193 12.88 -4.88 17.77
C GLN A 193 12.71 -5.73 16.51
N ALA A 194 12.45 -7.03 16.68
CA ALA A 194 12.27 -7.98 15.57
C ALA A 194 11.01 -7.70 14.76
N ASP A 195 9.98 -7.11 15.37
CA ASP A 195 8.69 -6.80 14.77
C ASP A 195 8.08 -5.52 15.38
N CYS A 196 7.05 -5.01 14.71
CA CYS A 196 6.25 -3.90 15.21
C CYS A 196 5.13 -4.47 16.09
N GLN A 197 4.98 -3.95 17.32
CA GLN A 197 3.96 -4.42 18.25
C GLN A 197 3.24 -3.27 18.95
N PHE A 198 1.93 -3.44 19.10
CA PHE A 198 1.06 -2.63 19.95
C PHE A 198 0.48 -3.51 21.05
N SER A 199 0.76 -3.19 22.31
CA SER A 199 0.32 -3.99 23.47
C SER A 199 -0.67 -3.23 24.32
N MET A 200 -1.71 -3.91 24.79
CA MET A 200 -2.69 -3.38 25.74
C MET A 200 -3.06 -4.39 26.81
N ASP A 201 -3.63 -3.90 27.92
CA ASP A 201 -4.16 -4.75 28.98
C ASP A 201 -5.33 -5.59 28.44
N LYS A 202 -5.22 -6.90 28.56
CA LYS A 202 -6.24 -7.85 28.08
C LYS A 202 -7.61 -7.61 28.72
N ARG A 203 -7.67 -7.10 29.95
CA ARG A 203 -8.92 -6.81 30.66
C ARG A 203 -9.77 -5.77 29.95
N LEU A 204 -9.15 -4.88 29.16
CA LEU A 204 -9.85 -3.87 28.40
C LEU A 204 -10.73 -4.46 27.28
N LEU A 205 -10.41 -5.66 26.78
CA LEU A 205 -11.20 -6.33 25.74
C LEU A 205 -12.66 -6.58 26.14
N SER A 206 -12.91 -6.79 27.43
CA SER A 206 -14.25 -7.04 27.95
C SER A 206 -15.05 -5.78 28.26
N LEU A 207 -14.45 -4.58 28.13
CA LEU A 207 -15.15 -3.34 28.38
C LEU A 207 -16.30 -3.13 27.38
N PRO A 208 -17.53 -2.86 27.84
CA PRO A 208 -18.64 -2.55 26.95
C PRO A 208 -18.46 -1.17 26.31
N LEU A 209 -18.79 -1.05 25.02
CA LEU A 209 -18.82 0.24 24.34
C LEU A 209 -20.13 0.98 24.62
N LYS A 210 -20.05 2.27 24.88
CA LYS A 210 -21.22 3.14 25.13
C LYS A 210 -22.14 3.24 23.90
N THR A 211 -21.58 3.06 22.72
CA THR A 211 -22.25 3.14 21.41
C THR A 211 -22.74 1.78 20.91
N ALA A 212 -22.64 0.74 21.73
CA ALA A 212 -22.96 -0.63 21.36
C ALA A 212 -24.38 -0.77 20.77
N ASN A 213 -24.48 -1.38 19.60
CA ASN A 213 -25.74 -1.73 18.94
C ASN A 213 -25.54 -2.99 18.11
N ALA A 214 -25.88 -4.14 18.67
CA ALA A 214 -25.63 -5.44 18.05
C ALA A 214 -26.30 -5.61 16.68
N LEU A 215 -27.49 -5.03 16.48
CA LEU A 215 -28.18 -5.10 15.19
C LEU A 215 -27.44 -4.30 14.12
N THR A 216 -27.06 -3.06 14.44
CA THR A 216 -26.28 -2.19 13.54
C THR A 216 -24.93 -2.82 13.23
N ALA A 217 -24.20 -3.31 14.23
CA ALA A 217 -22.92 -4.00 14.03
C ALA A 217 -23.06 -5.16 13.05
N LYS A 218 -24.05 -6.04 13.25
CA LYS A 218 -24.30 -7.18 12.36
C LYS A 218 -24.57 -6.77 10.91
N GLN A 219 -25.38 -5.72 10.68
CA GLN A 219 -25.68 -5.22 9.34
C GLN A 219 -24.43 -4.66 8.65
N LEU A 220 -23.63 -3.87 9.39
CA LEU A 220 -22.41 -3.28 8.87
C LEU A 220 -21.33 -4.34 8.58
N LEU A 221 -21.23 -5.41 9.38
CA LEU A 221 -20.32 -6.52 9.12
C LEU A 221 -20.68 -7.28 7.83
N ILE A 222 -21.97 -7.43 7.51
CA ILE A 222 -22.38 -8.00 6.23
C ILE A 222 -21.87 -7.13 5.06
N LEU A 223 -21.99 -5.80 5.19
CA LEU A 223 -21.44 -4.88 4.18
C LEU A 223 -19.91 -4.97 4.10
N CYS A 224 -19.20 -5.05 5.23
CA CYS A 224 -17.75 -5.27 5.24
C CYS A 224 -17.37 -6.55 4.50
N GLN A 225 -18.10 -7.66 4.73
CA GLN A 225 -17.86 -8.91 4.01
C GLN A 225 -18.06 -8.77 2.51
N GLN A 226 -19.14 -8.08 2.09
CA GLN A 226 -19.40 -7.84 0.67
C GLN A 226 -18.30 -7.01 0.02
N LEU A 227 -17.91 -5.88 0.65
CA LEU A 227 -16.85 -5.02 0.16
C LEU A 227 -15.50 -5.76 0.07
N LEU A 228 -15.17 -6.58 1.08
CA LEU A 228 -13.94 -7.36 1.07
C LEU A 228 -13.96 -8.43 -0.04
N ALA A 229 -15.09 -9.10 -0.25
CA ALA A 229 -15.26 -10.06 -1.33
C ALA A 229 -15.18 -9.38 -2.71
N GLU A 230 -15.82 -8.22 -2.91
CA GLU A 230 -15.71 -7.43 -4.14
C GLU A 230 -14.27 -6.99 -4.39
N GLN A 231 -13.56 -6.56 -3.35
CA GLN A 231 -12.16 -6.19 -3.42
C GLN A 231 -11.29 -7.36 -3.84
N GLN A 232 -11.46 -8.54 -3.25
CA GLN A 232 -10.73 -9.75 -3.62
C GLN A 232 -11.06 -10.19 -5.05
N HIS A 233 -12.33 -10.16 -5.45
CA HIS A 233 -12.74 -10.46 -6.82
C HIS A 233 -12.20 -9.45 -7.83
N HIS A 234 -12.12 -8.18 -7.47
CA HIS A 234 -11.54 -7.15 -8.34
C HIS A 234 -10.03 -7.38 -8.50
N VAL A 235 -9.29 -7.59 -7.41
CA VAL A 235 -7.86 -7.91 -7.42
C VAL A 235 -7.61 -9.18 -8.26
N LEU A 236 -8.34 -10.26 -8.04
CA LEU A 236 -8.18 -11.51 -8.81
C LEU A 236 -8.47 -11.33 -10.30
N ARG A 237 -9.51 -10.56 -10.68
CA ARG A 237 -9.84 -10.29 -12.09
C ARG A 237 -8.83 -9.35 -12.75
N VAL A 238 -8.33 -8.39 -12.01
CA VAL A 238 -7.30 -7.44 -12.43
C VAL A 238 -5.99 -8.18 -12.64
N ASP A 239 -5.56 -8.96 -11.64
CA ASP A 239 -4.36 -9.80 -11.74
C ASP A 239 -4.47 -10.81 -12.89
N GLU A 240 -5.64 -11.42 -13.09
CA GLU A 240 -5.84 -12.39 -14.17
C GLU A 240 -5.63 -11.78 -15.54
N ILE A 241 -6.22 -10.60 -15.85
CA ILE A 241 -6.06 -10.01 -17.18
C ILE A 241 -4.64 -9.52 -17.42
N VAL A 242 -4.01 -8.90 -16.42
CA VAL A 242 -2.62 -8.44 -16.49
C VAL A 242 -1.68 -9.64 -16.69
N LEU A 243 -1.82 -10.69 -15.89
CA LEU A 243 -1.03 -11.91 -16.00
C LEU A 243 -1.20 -12.57 -17.38
N ARG A 244 -2.43 -12.67 -17.89
CA ARG A 244 -2.70 -13.24 -19.22
C ARG A 244 -2.06 -12.40 -20.34
N VAL A 245 -2.15 -11.07 -20.27
CA VAL A 245 -1.47 -10.19 -21.23
C VAL A 245 0.04 -10.37 -21.15
N GLN A 246 0.62 -10.38 -19.96
CA GLN A 246 2.05 -10.58 -19.78
C GLN A 246 2.51 -11.96 -20.26
N GLN A 247 1.70 -13.02 -20.07
CA GLN A 247 1.97 -14.35 -20.59
C GLN A 247 2.03 -14.36 -22.12
N GLU A 248 1.05 -13.74 -22.79
CA GLU A 248 1.03 -13.62 -24.25
C GLU A 248 2.23 -12.83 -24.79
N LEU A 249 2.64 -11.75 -24.09
CA LEU A 249 3.82 -10.98 -24.45
C LEU A 249 5.11 -11.81 -24.35
N ARG A 250 5.24 -12.62 -23.28
CA ARG A 250 6.41 -13.50 -23.06
C ARG A 250 6.45 -14.73 -23.97
N ALA A 251 5.29 -15.21 -24.39
CA ALA A 251 5.19 -16.38 -25.26
C ALA A 251 5.63 -16.13 -26.70
N SER A 252 5.98 -14.91 -27.06
CA SER A 252 6.35 -14.50 -28.40
C SER A 252 7.85 -14.09 -28.48
N PRO A 253 8.79 -15.04 -28.48
CA PRO A 253 10.22 -14.72 -28.50
C PRO A 253 10.57 -13.95 -29.79
N ASN A 254 11.35 -12.89 -29.65
CA ASN A 254 11.79 -12.00 -30.74
C ASN A 254 10.69 -11.23 -31.48
N TYR A 255 9.46 -11.27 -30.99
CA TYR A 255 8.33 -10.55 -31.57
C TYR A 255 7.44 -9.98 -30.46
N TRP A 256 7.11 -8.71 -30.53
CA TRP A 256 6.25 -8.05 -29.58
C TRP A 256 4.87 -7.88 -30.21
N PRO A 257 3.88 -8.70 -29.82
CA PRO A 257 2.56 -8.64 -30.43
C PRO A 257 1.87 -7.31 -30.12
N SER A 258 1.12 -6.81 -31.08
CA SER A 258 0.27 -5.62 -30.92
C SER A 258 -0.94 -5.91 -30.02
N MET A 259 -1.56 -4.85 -29.50
CA MET A 259 -2.75 -4.98 -28.67
C MET A 259 -3.91 -5.76 -29.37
N PRO A 260 -4.23 -5.54 -30.66
CA PRO A 260 -5.22 -6.34 -31.37
C PRO A 260 -4.88 -7.84 -31.43
N GLU A 261 -3.61 -8.17 -31.61
CA GLU A 261 -3.16 -9.57 -31.66
C GLU A 261 -3.29 -10.27 -30.32
N VAL A 262 -2.88 -9.59 -29.22
CA VAL A 262 -3.05 -10.10 -27.86
C VAL A 262 -4.55 -10.24 -27.52
N ALA A 263 -5.36 -9.24 -27.85
CA ALA A 263 -6.81 -9.33 -27.67
C ALA A 263 -7.43 -10.54 -28.39
N LYS A 264 -7.02 -10.78 -29.64
CA LYS A 264 -7.45 -11.95 -30.44
C LYS A 264 -7.04 -13.28 -29.76
N ARG A 265 -5.80 -13.39 -29.30
CA ARG A 265 -5.30 -14.60 -28.57
C ARG A 265 -6.07 -14.83 -27.27
N LEU A 266 -6.46 -13.76 -26.61
CA LEU A 266 -7.26 -13.81 -25.38
C LEU A 266 -8.77 -13.96 -25.63
N ALA A 267 -9.19 -14.19 -26.89
CA ALA A 267 -10.59 -14.34 -27.32
C ALA A 267 -11.48 -13.16 -26.92
N MET A 268 -10.98 -11.92 -27.06
CA MET A 268 -11.73 -10.70 -26.77
C MET A 268 -11.47 -9.62 -27.81
N SER A 269 -12.36 -8.60 -27.88
CA SER A 269 -12.12 -7.41 -28.71
C SER A 269 -11.05 -6.50 -28.08
N GLU A 270 -10.36 -5.70 -28.92
CA GLU A 270 -9.42 -4.69 -28.44
C GLU A 270 -10.06 -3.72 -27.44
N ARG A 271 -11.30 -3.27 -27.72
CA ARG A 271 -12.10 -2.43 -26.81
C ARG A 271 -12.30 -3.11 -25.45
N THR A 272 -12.57 -4.41 -25.44
CA THR A 272 -12.76 -5.17 -24.19
C THR A 272 -11.45 -5.30 -23.43
N LEU A 273 -10.33 -5.58 -24.11
CA LEU A 273 -9.02 -5.67 -23.49
C LEU A 273 -8.61 -4.31 -22.90
N ARG A 274 -8.75 -3.22 -23.66
CA ARG A 274 -8.46 -1.86 -23.21
C ARG A 274 -9.26 -1.51 -21.96
N ARG A 275 -10.57 -1.75 -21.95
CA ARG A 275 -11.44 -1.48 -20.80
C ARG A 275 -11.02 -2.31 -19.57
N LYS A 276 -10.63 -3.57 -19.77
CA LYS A 276 -10.17 -4.42 -18.67
C LYS A 276 -8.82 -3.98 -18.11
N LEU A 277 -7.87 -3.57 -18.95
CA LEU A 277 -6.60 -3.01 -18.51
C LEU A 277 -6.79 -1.66 -17.80
N GLN A 278 -7.67 -0.80 -18.30
CA GLN A 278 -8.03 0.45 -17.61
C GLN A 278 -8.68 0.19 -16.24
N ALA A 279 -9.56 -0.82 -16.16
CA ALA A 279 -10.12 -1.25 -14.85
C ALA A 279 -9.05 -1.82 -13.91
N ALA A 280 -7.93 -2.32 -14.47
CA ALA A 280 -6.72 -2.73 -13.80
C ALA A 280 -5.75 -1.54 -13.53
N GLN A 281 -6.20 -0.32 -13.77
CA GLN A 281 -5.40 0.92 -13.66
C GLN A 281 -4.06 0.83 -14.40
N THR A 282 -4.05 0.20 -15.56
CA THR A 282 -2.90 0.04 -16.43
C THR A 282 -3.31 0.09 -17.88
N ASP A 283 -2.35 0.16 -18.78
CA ASP A 283 -2.56 0.05 -20.21
C ASP A 283 -1.68 -1.01 -20.86
N PHE A 284 -1.89 -1.26 -22.14
CA PHE A 284 -1.16 -2.27 -22.88
C PHE A 284 0.32 -1.90 -23.06
N GLN A 285 0.63 -0.64 -23.26
CA GLN A 285 1.99 -0.16 -23.43
C GLN A 285 2.80 -0.31 -22.14
N GLU A 286 2.19 -0.01 -21.02
CA GLU A 286 2.78 -0.20 -19.71
C GLU A 286 3.09 -1.68 -19.45
N GLN A 287 2.19 -2.61 -19.80
CA GLN A 287 2.43 -4.05 -19.69
C GLN A 287 3.59 -4.50 -20.59
N VAL A 288 3.71 -3.97 -21.79
CA VAL A 288 4.86 -4.21 -22.68
C VAL A 288 6.16 -3.72 -22.04
N GLU A 289 6.16 -2.52 -21.47
CA GLU A 289 7.35 -1.97 -20.79
C GLU A 289 7.75 -2.79 -19.57
N GLN A 290 6.80 -3.21 -18.72
CA GLN A 290 7.07 -4.05 -17.55
C GLN A 290 7.70 -5.40 -17.95
N VAL A 291 7.13 -6.08 -18.96
CA VAL A 291 7.68 -7.35 -19.43
C VAL A 291 9.08 -7.14 -20.05
N ARG A 292 9.29 -6.06 -20.83
CA ARG A 292 10.60 -5.73 -21.36
C ARG A 292 11.63 -5.47 -20.27
N GLN A 293 11.26 -4.74 -19.21
CA GLN A 293 12.13 -4.46 -18.07
C GLN A 293 12.56 -5.74 -17.35
N GLN A 294 11.61 -6.65 -17.09
CA GLN A 294 11.89 -7.92 -16.43
C GLN A 294 12.82 -8.81 -17.28
N LEU A 295 12.54 -8.93 -18.59
CA LEU A 295 13.37 -9.69 -19.51
C LEU A 295 14.77 -9.06 -19.68
N ALA A 296 14.85 -7.73 -19.68
CA ALA A 296 16.13 -7.02 -19.73
C ALA A 296 17.02 -7.38 -18.54
N LYS A 297 16.46 -7.39 -17.32
CA LYS A 297 17.20 -7.80 -16.11
C LYS A 297 17.70 -9.25 -16.24
N GLN A 298 16.87 -10.16 -16.71
CA GLN A 298 17.23 -11.57 -16.89
C GLN A 298 18.33 -11.75 -17.95
N LEU A 299 18.19 -11.09 -19.10
CA LEU A 299 19.18 -11.15 -20.17
C LEU A 299 20.53 -10.56 -19.74
N LEU A 300 20.51 -9.44 -19.02
CA LEU A 300 21.72 -8.77 -18.56
C LEU A 300 22.40 -9.51 -17.40
N ALA A 301 21.69 -10.28 -16.59
CA ALA A 301 22.28 -11.16 -15.58
C ALA A 301 23.10 -12.30 -16.22
N ASN A 302 22.78 -12.70 -17.45
CA ASN A 302 23.58 -13.65 -18.20
C ASN A 302 24.78 -12.93 -18.88
N LYS A 303 25.98 -13.11 -18.32
CA LYS A 303 27.22 -12.49 -18.84
C LYS A 303 27.58 -12.86 -20.30
N ARG A 304 26.96 -13.94 -20.85
CA ARG A 304 27.19 -14.36 -22.26
C ARG A 304 26.33 -13.56 -23.26
N VAL A 305 25.32 -12.87 -22.83
CA VAL A 305 24.42 -12.06 -23.69
C VAL A 305 24.98 -10.65 -23.80
N THR A 306 25.26 -10.15 -25.00
CA THR A 306 25.74 -8.75 -25.18
C THR A 306 24.56 -7.75 -25.01
N VAL A 307 24.86 -6.47 -24.81
CA VAL A 307 23.86 -5.41 -24.73
C VAL A 307 23.05 -5.30 -26.04
N GLU A 308 23.71 -5.49 -27.16
CA GLU A 308 23.16 -5.50 -28.52
C GLU A 308 22.23 -6.69 -28.73
N GLN A 309 22.62 -7.88 -28.27
CA GLN A 309 21.76 -9.07 -28.30
C GLN A 309 20.53 -8.89 -27.41
N ALA A 310 20.70 -8.34 -26.21
CA ALA A 310 19.56 -8.04 -25.32
C ALA A 310 18.60 -7.04 -25.97
N ALA A 311 19.13 -5.97 -26.59
CA ALA A 311 18.31 -4.98 -27.30
C ALA A 311 17.48 -5.63 -28.43
N ALA A 312 18.11 -6.50 -29.23
CA ALA A 312 17.44 -7.20 -30.32
C ALA A 312 16.30 -8.12 -29.83
N VAL A 313 16.56 -8.93 -28.77
CA VAL A 313 15.54 -9.81 -28.14
C VAL A 313 14.37 -8.98 -27.58
N LEU A 314 14.65 -7.80 -27.05
CA LEU A 314 13.63 -6.90 -26.49
C LEU A 314 12.89 -6.07 -27.57
N GLY A 315 13.20 -6.29 -28.85
CA GLY A 315 12.52 -5.64 -29.97
C GLY A 315 12.94 -4.20 -30.22
N TYR A 316 14.11 -3.78 -29.76
CA TYR A 316 14.68 -2.48 -30.09
C TYR A 316 15.46 -2.55 -31.41
N SER A 317 15.16 -1.65 -32.35
CA SER A 317 15.89 -1.55 -33.61
C SER A 317 17.35 -1.11 -33.44
N GLU A 318 17.64 -0.40 -32.35
CA GLU A 318 18.98 0.11 -32.04
C GLU A 318 19.30 -0.09 -30.54
N ALA A 319 20.52 -0.53 -30.26
CA ALA A 319 21.01 -0.68 -28.88
C ALA A 319 21.02 0.65 -28.10
N ALA A 320 21.17 1.79 -28.79
CA ALA A 320 21.09 3.11 -28.18
C ALA A 320 19.70 3.40 -27.57
N SER A 321 18.64 3.01 -28.27
CA SER A 321 17.26 3.15 -27.76
C SER A 321 17.00 2.26 -26.54
N PHE A 322 17.50 1.04 -26.55
CA PHE A 322 17.48 0.17 -25.39
C PHE A 322 18.24 0.75 -24.20
N ARG A 323 19.47 1.27 -24.41
CA ARG A 323 20.26 1.89 -23.33
C ARG A 323 19.53 3.05 -22.66
N ARG A 324 18.86 3.91 -23.45
CA ARG A 324 18.03 5.02 -22.92
C ARG A 324 16.84 4.50 -22.12
N ALA A 325 16.11 3.51 -22.65
CA ALA A 325 14.97 2.90 -21.95
C ALA A 325 15.41 2.23 -20.64
N PHE A 326 16.49 1.45 -20.67
CA PHE A 326 17.00 0.77 -19.49
C PHE A 326 17.49 1.75 -18.40
N HIS A 327 18.17 2.84 -18.81
CA HIS A 327 18.57 3.89 -17.88
C HIS A 327 17.35 4.58 -17.24
N ARG A 328 16.29 4.84 -18.02
CA ARG A 328 15.03 5.39 -17.49
C ARG A 328 14.41 4.46 -16.46
N TRP A 329 14.44 3.15 -16.68
CA TRP A 329 13.84 2.16 -15.78
C TRP A 329 14.65 1.90 -14.52
N MET A 330 15.98 1.90 -14.63
CA MET A 330 16.88 1.40 -13.57
C MET A 330 17.77 2.46 -12.95
N GLY A 331 17.77 3.69 -13.46
CA GLY A 331 18.67 4.75 -13.03
C GLY A 331 20.16 4.54 -13.39
N VAL A 332 20.52 3.37 -13.96
CA VAL A 332 21.89 3.00 -14.33
C VAL A 332 21.95 2.46 -15.76
N SER A 333 23.14 2.53 -16.38
CA SER A 333 23.31 1.93 -17.71
C SER A 333 23.27 0.40 -17.66
N PRO A 334 22.92 -0.30 -18.79
CA PRO A 334 22.98 -1.77 -18.86
C PRO A 334 24.35 -2.34 -18.48
N GLN A 335 25.41 -1.62 -18.78
CA GLN A 335 26.77 -2.03 -18.49
C GLN A 335 27.12 -1.83 -17.01
N GLY A 336 26.66 -0.74 -16.39
CA GLY A 336 26.77 -0.50 -14.94
C GLY A 336 25.98 -1.53 -14.13
N TYR A 337 24.78 -1.90 -14.58
CA TYR A 337 23.95 -2.93 -13.94
C TYR A 337 24.61 -4.32 -13.89
N ARG A 338 25.49 -4.65 -14.85
CA ARG A 338 26.24 -5.92 -14.87
C ARG A 338 27.42 -5.96 -13.92
N GLN A 339 27.89 -4.81 -13.48
CA GLN A 339 29.11 -4.69 -12.65
C GLN A 339 28.76 -4.59 -11.15
N GLY A 340 27.52 -4.29 -10.80
CA GLY A 340 27.01 -4.32 -9.45
C GLY A 340 26.28 -5.61 -9.14
#